data_744f091370486ad2abbb0b96bb174fe5
#
_entry.id   744f091370486ad2abbb0b96bb174fe5
#
_cell.length_a   1.000
_cell.length_b   1.000
_cell.length_c   1.000
_cell.angle_alpha   90.00
_cell.angle_beta   90.00
_cell.angle_gamma   90.00
#
_symmetry.space_group_name_H-M   'P 1'
#
loop_
_entity.id
_entity.type
_entity.pdbx_description
1 polymer ?
#
loop_
_entity_poly.entity_id
_entity_poly.type
_entity_poly.pdbx_seq_one_letter_code
_entity_poly.pdbx_strand_id
1 'polypeptide(L)'
;IRRPPRSTQGVSSAASDVYKRQDNMDEWNVNQHTSSGLIDAVKTSIISDKEAELETLDFISKYVPAGKSPMCGNTVSHDRRFLSKYMPELENYFHYRHIDVSSVKELIVRWMNQAQSYQKNSNHRALDDIKDSINELKHYKKLLFEE
;
A
#
# COMPACT_ATOMS: atom_id res chain seq x y z
N ILE A 1 -17.97 -0.45 -7.15
CA ILE A 1 -16.96 -0.95 -6.19
C ILE A 1 -17.48 -0.60 -4.80
N ARG A 2 -17.87 -1.61 -4.00
CA ARG A 2 -18.30 -1.39 -2.62
C ARG A 2 -17.08 -0.96 -1.80
N ARG A 3 -17.27 0.04 -0.93
CA ARG A 3 -16.21 0.48 -0.02
C ARG A 3 -15.82 -0.69 0.89
N PRO A 4 -14.51 -0.93 1.12
CA PRO A 4 -14.08 -1.90 2.12
C PRO A 4 -14.61 -1.50 3.50
N PRO A 5 -14.80 -2.46 4.43
CA PRO A 5 -15.21 -2.17 5.80
C PRO A 5 -14.29 -1.12 6.44
N ARG A 6 -14.83 -0.35 7.39
CA ARG A 6 -14.06 0.72 8.08
C ARG A 6 -12.79 0.23 8.76
N SER A 7 -12.77 -1.02 9.21
CA SER A 7 -11.62 -1.68 9.80
C SER A 7 -10.42 -1.81 8.87
N THR A 8 -10.66 -2.03 7.57
CA THR A 8 -9.58 -2.13 6.57
C THR A 8 -9.09 -0.79 6.06
N GLN A 9 -9.73 0.32 6.40
CA GLN A 9 -9.34 1.67 5.96
C GLN A 9 -8.22 2.31 6.79
N GLY A 10 -7.89 1.75 7.93
CA GLY A 10 -6.92 2.34 8.86
C GLY A 10 -5.76 1.44 9.27
N VAL A 11 -5.81 0.18 8.90
CA VAL A 11 -4.78 -0.77 9.31
C VAL A 11 -3.93 -1.14 8.11
N SER A 12 -3.01 -0.25 7.72
CA SER A 12 -1.84 -0.74 7.06
C SER A 12 -0.98 -1.43 8.13
N SER A 13 -0.35 -2.55 7.81
CA SER A 13 0.67 -3.17 8.66
C SER A 13 1.75 -2.16 9.09
N ALA A 14 1.97 -1.13 8.28
CA ALA A 14 2.77 0.03 8.60
C ALA A 14 2.29 0.79 9.84
N ALA A 15 0.97 0.92 10.06
CA ALA A 15 0.47 1.65 11.22
C ALA A 15 0.82 0.98 12.55
N SER A 16 0.69 -0.35 12.63
CA SER A 16 1.10 -1.10 13.82
C SER A 16 2.61 -1.06 14.07
N ASP A 17 3.42 -1.11 13.01
CA ASP A 17 4.87 -1.04 13.13
C ASP A 17 5.35 0.38 13.49
N VAL A 18 4.69 1.41 12.99
CA VAL A 18 4.90 2.80 13.37
C VAL A 18 4.71 2.99 14.88
N TYR A 19 3.64 2.43 15.45
CA TYR A 19 3.39 2.52 16.89
C TYR A 19 4.45 1.78 17.71
N LYS A 20 4.82 0.58 17.30
CA LYS A 20 5.81 -0.25 18.01
C LYS A 20 7.25 0.31 17.93
N ARG A 21 7.50 1.24 17.02
CA ARG A 21 8.83 1.82 16.76
C ARG A 21 8.87 3.34 16.90
N GLN A 22 7.94 3.96 17.62
CA GLN A 22 7.94 5.42 17.81
C GLN A 22 9.27 5.94 18.32
N ASP A 23 9.94 5.18 19.17
CA ASP A 23 11.26 5.54 19.72
C ASP A 23 12.40 5.52 18.68
N ASN A 24 12.16 4.93 17.50
CA ASN A 24 13.12 4.80 16.41
C ASN A 24 12.68 5.52 15.12
N MET A 25 11.59 6.29 15.16
CA MET A 25 11.14 7.07 14.02
C MET A 25 11.98 8.33 13.88
N ASP A 26 12.39 8.63 12.64
CA ASP A 26 12.98 9.92 12.33
C ASP A 26 11.95 11.06 12.48
N GLU A 27 12.45 12.27 12.68
CA GLU A 27 11.63 13.46 12.95
C GLU A 27 10.65 13.76 11.81
N TRP A 28 11.03 13.51 10.57
CA TRP A 28 10.16 13.70 9.41
C TRP A 28 8.94 12.77 9.46
N ASN A 29 9.15 11.48 9.74
CA ASN A 29 8.08 10.49 9.87
C ASN A 29 7.14 10.82 11.05
N VAL A 30 7.69 11.22 12.19
CA VAL A 30 6.88 11.65 13.35
C VAL A 30 5.98 12.82 12.96
N ASN A 31 6.52 13.86 12.34
CA ASN A 31 5.76 15.03 11.94
C ASN A 31 4.67 14.69 10.91
N GLN A 32 5.00 13.88 9.89
CA GLN A 32 4.08 13.45 8.85
C GLN A 32 2.91 12.64 9.42
N HIS A 33 3.19 11.66 10.27
CA HIS A 33 2.16 10.79 10.85
C HIS A 33 1.35 11.45 11.96
N THR A 34 1.91 12.43 12.64
CA THR A 34 1.16 13.27 13.59
C THR A 34 0.20 14.20 12.85
N SER A 35 0.66 14.89 11.81
CA SER A 35 -0.16 15.81 11.03
C SER A 35 -1.31 15.12 10.29
N SER A 36 -1.12 13.87 9.85
CA SER A 36 -2.18 13.06 9.23
C SER A 36 -3.17 12.44 10.23
N GLY A 37 -2.90 12.55 11.54
CA GLY A 37 -3.69 11.91 12.60
C GLY A 37 -3.51 10.39 12.69
N LEU A 38 -2.54 9.82 11.96
CA LEU A 38 -2.31 8.37 11.93
C LEU A 38 -1.85 7.84 13.29
N ILE A 39 -0.96 8.58 13.97
CA ILE A 39 -0.45 8.17 15.30
C ILE A 39 -1.59 8.02 16.30
N ASP A 40 -2.51 8.97 16.35
CA ASP A 40 -3.64 8.93 17.27
C ASP A 40 -4.63 7.82 16.91
N ALA A 41 -4.88 7.61 15.62
CA ALA A 41 -5.71 6.51 15.15
C ALA A 41 -5.14 5.13 15.54
N VAL A 42 -3.82 4.96 15.45
CA VAL A 42 -3.14 3.71 15.85
C VAL A 42 -3.19 3.51 17.37
N LYS A 43 -2.95 4.57 18.16
CA LYS A 43 -3.00 4.50 19.63
C LYS A 43 -4.39 4.13 20.17
N THR A 44 -5.44 4.58 19.49
CA THR A 44 -6.83 4.32 19.88
C THR A 44 -7.43 3.07 19.26
N SER A 45 -6.70 2.42 18.33
CA SER A 45 -7.16 1.18 17.71
C SER A 45 -7.17 0.02 18.71
N ILE A 46 -8.28 -0.67 18.74
CA ILE A 46 -8.47 -1.91 19.53
C ILE A 46 -8.27 -3.18 18.68
N ILE A 47 -8.03 -3.01 17.37
CA ILE A 47 -7.87 -4.12 16.42
C ILE A 47 -6.41 -4.55 16.42
N SER A 48 -6.17 -5.83 16.67
CA SER A 48 -4.84 -6.43 16.58
C SER A 48 -4.43 -6.69 15.13
N ASP A 49 -3.11 -6.87 14.90
CA ASP A 49 -2.56 -7.23 13.58
C ASP A 49 -3.21 -8.53 13.05
N LYS A 50 -3.47 -9.49 13.94
CA LYS A 50 -4.11 -10.76 13.56
C LYS A 50 -5.57 -10.59 13.15
N GLU A 51 -6.32 -9.77 13.86
CA GLU A 51 -7.71 -9.47 13.48
C GLU A 51 -7.76 -8.73 12.15
N ALA A 52 -6.90 -7.75 11.94
CA ALA A 52 -6.79 -7.03 10.68
C ALA A 52 -6.40 -7.96 9.51
N GLU A 53 -5.49 -8.90 9.73
CA GLU A 53 -5.13 -9.93 8.76
C GLU A 53 -6.33 -10.78 8.36
N LEU A 54 -7.07 -11.30 9.35
CA LEU A 54 -8.24 -12.15 9.10
C LEU A 54 -9.36 -11.41 8.38
N GLU A 55 -9.67 -10.17 8.77
CA GLU A 55 -10.66 -9.34 8.10
C GLU A 55 -10.27 -9.04 6.65
N THR A 56 -8.99 -8.77 6.42
CA THR A 56 -8.46 -8.53 5.08
C THR A 56 -8.56 -9.79 4.22
N LEU A 57 -8.21 -10.95 4.76
CA LEU A 57 -8.34 -12.24 4.08
C LEU A 57 -9.79 -12.57 3.74
N ASP A 58 -10.73 -12.37 4.70
CA ASP A 58 -12.16 -12.55 4.44
C ASP A 58 -12.64 -11.63 3.31
N PHE A 59 -12.17 -10.38 3.30
CA PHE A 59 -12.54 -9.44 2.25
C PHE A 59 -11.99 -9.87 0.87
N ILE A 60 -10.69 -10.12 0.75
CA ILE A 60 -10.07 -10.39 -0.57
C ILE A 60 -10.49 -11.75 -1.13
N SER A 61 -10.75 -12.74 -0.28
CA SER A 61 -11.18 -14.08 -0.72
C SER A 61 -12.49 -14.08 -1.51
N LYS A 62 -13.33 -13.07 -1.29
CA LYS A 62 -14.59 -12.88 -2.04
C LYS A 62 -14.37 -12.45 -3.49
N TYR A 63 -13.19 -11.93 -3.83
CA TYR A 63 -12.90 -11.36 -5.15
C TYR A 63 -11.81 -12.11 -5.90
N VAL A 64 -10.87 -12.71 -5.18
CA VAL A 64 -9.67 -13.29 -5.77
C VAL A 64 -9.34 -14.62 -5.09
N PRO A 65 -9.18 -15.71 -5.85
CA PRO A 65 -8.71 -16.98 -5.29
C PRO A 65 -7.25 -16.89 -4.79
N ALA A 66 -6.91 -17.69 -3.76
CA ALA A 66 -5.57 -17.75 -3.21
C ALA A 66 -4.50 -18.05 -4.28
N GLY A 67 -3.36 -17.39 -4.20
CA GLY A 67 -2.21 -17.59 -5.06
C GLY A 67 -2.38 -17.10 -6.50
N LYS A 68 -3.48 -16.42 -6.85
CA LYS A 68 -3.75 -15.99 -8.24
C LYS A 68 -3.40 -14.55 -8.53
N SER A 69 -3.69 -13.64 -7.62
CA SER A 69 -3.45 -12.22 -7.84
C SER A 69 -2.09 -11.78 -7.32
N PRO A 70 -1.25 -11.13 -8.13
CA PRO A 70 -0.08 -10.45 -7.63
C PRO A 70 -0.48 -9.27 -6.74
N MET A 71 0.32 -8.96 -5.75
CA MET A 71 0.23 -7.69 -5.02
C MET A 71 0.69 -6.56 -5.94
N CYS A 72 -0.05 -5.44 -5.95
CA CYS A 72 0.23 -4.31 -6.83
C CYS A 72 0.26 -3.01 -6.03
N GLY A 73 1.24 -2.16 -6.31
CA GLY A 73 1.38 -0.85 -5.65
C GLY A 73 2.71 -0.17 -5.97
N ASN A 74 2.95 0.96 -5.35
CA ASN A 74 4.25 1.65 -5.44
C ASN A 74 5.19 1.11 -4.35
N THR A 75 6.40 0.72 -4.74
CA THR A 75 7.44 0.18 -3.84
C THR A 75 6.89 -1.00 -3.00
N VAL A 76 6.07 -1.81 -3.60
CA VAL A 76 5.28 -2.89 -2.98
C VAL A 76 6.14 -3.94 -2.25
N SER A 77 7.42 -3.98 -2.55
CA SER A 77 8.39 -4.81 -1.81
C SER A 77 8.50 -4.43 -0.33
N HIS A 78 8.27 -3.16 0.02
CA HIS A 78 8.21 -2.72 1.42
C HIS A 78 6.99 -3.31 2.11
N ASP A 79 5.80 -3.20 1.50
CA ASP A 79 4.58 -3.78 2.04
C ASP A 79 4.74 -5.30 2.25
N ARG A 80 5.29 -6.02 1.27
CA ARG A 80 5.53 -7.47 1.40
C ARG A 80 6.43 -7.83 2.57
N ARG A 81 7.47 -7.04 2.83
CA ARG A 81 8.36 -7.28 3.99
C ARG A 81 7.62 -7.14 5.31
N PHE A 82 6.71 -6.16 5.44
CA PHE A 82 5.89 -6.00 6.62
C PHE A 82 4.85 -7.09 6.74
N LEU A 83 4.13 -7.42 5.67
CA LEU A 83 3.14 -8.49 5.65
C LEU A 83 3.79 -9.85 6.00
N SER A 84 4.92 -10.17 5.40
CA SER A 84 5.66 -11.41 5.71
C SER A 84 6.01 -11.55 7.19
N LYS A 85 6.25 -10.43 7.88
CA LYS A 85 6.61 -10.42 9.29
C LYS A 85 5.41 -10.42 10.23
N TYR A 86 4.36 -9.68 9.92
CA TYR A 86 3.26 -9.39 10.84
C TYR A 86 1.92 -10.00 10.42
N MET A 87 1.74 -10.29 9.12
CA MET A 87 0.53 -10.84 8.51
C MET A 87 0.89 -11.93 7.48
N PRO A 88 1.56 -13.02 7.91
CA PRO A 88 2.10 -14.02 6.98
C PRO A 88 1.04 -14.80 6.21
N GLU A 89 -0.16 -14.98 6.75
CA GLU A 89 -1.26 -15.64 6.04
C GLU A 89 -1.77 -14.78 4.88
N LEU A 90 -1.85 -13.45 5.11
CA LEU A 90 -2.21 -12.49 4.08
C LEU A 90 -1.13 -12.39 2.99
N GLU A 91 0.14 -12.38 3.37
CA GLU A 91 1.24 -12.39 2.41
C GLU A 91 1.21 -13.63 1.53
N ASN A 92 1.06 -14.80 2.12
CA ASN A 92 0.98 -16.10 1.41
C ASN A 92 -0.28 -16.24 0.55
N TYR A 93 -1.32 -15.45 0.80
CA TYR A 93 -2.53 -15.45 -0.01
C TYR A 93 -2.31 -14.89 -1.40
N PHE A 94 -1.38 -13.95 -1.57
CA PHE A 94 -1.04 -13.38 -2.85
C PHE A 94 -0.17 -14.30 -3.70
N HIS A 95 -0.17 -14.06 -5.00
CA HIS A 95 0.80 -14.67 -5.89
C HIS A 95 2.22 -14.23 -5.50
N TYR A 96 3.23 -15.12 -5.66
CA TYR A 96 4.62 -14.80 -5.30
C TYR A 96 5.22 -13.62 -6.08
N ARG A 97 4.73 -13.36 -7.29
CA ARG A 97 5.09 -12.18 -8.09
C ARG A 97 4.31 -10.97 -7.60
N HIS A 98 4.82 -9.79 -7.93
CA HIS A 98 4.14 -8.52 -7.68
C HIS A 98 4.28 -7.59 -8.89
N ILE A 99 3.43 -6.56 -8.94
CA ILE A 99 3.48 -5.49 -9.93
C ILE A 99 3.84 -4.21 -9.18
N ASP A 100 5.08 -3.77 -9.35
CA ASP A 100 5.56 -2.55 -8.71
C ASP A 100 5.50 -1.37 -9.70
N VAL A 101 4.60 -0.43 -9.42
CA VAL A 101 4.39 0.77 -10.24
C VAL A 101 5.63 1.67 -10.22
N SER A 102 6.36 1.70 -9.11
CA SER A 102 7.62 2.44 -9.01
C SER A 102 8.68 1.90 -9.97
N SER A 103 8.74 0.60 -10.19
CA SER A 103 9.64 0.00 -11.17
C SER A 103 9.29 0.43 -12.61
N VAL A 104 7.99 0.49 -12.93
CA VAL A 104 7.53 1.00 -14.24
C VAL A 104 7.92 2.46 -14.42
N LYS A 105 7.73 3.29 -13.40
CA LYS A 105 8.17 4.69 -13.38
C LYS A 105 9.66 4.82 -13.69
N GLU A 106 10.48 4.04 -13.00
CA GLU A 106 11.93 4.06 -13.19
C GLU A 106 12.36 3.71 -14.63
N LEU A 107 11.67 2.75 -15.26
CA LEU A 107 11.92 2.40 -16.66
C LEU A 107 11.54 3.53 -17.59
N ILE A 108 10.38 4.15 -17.40
CA ILE A 108 9.90 5.28 -18.23
C ILE A 108 10.87 6.45 -18.14
N VAL A 109 11.28 6.85 -16.95
CA VAL A 109 12.21 7.95 -16.73
C VAL A 109 13.55 7.70 -17.47
N ARG A 110 14.02 6.44 -17.48
CA ARG A 110 15.30 6.09 -18.14
C ARG A 110 15.19 5.91 -19.64
N TRP A 111 14.07 5.39 -20.14
CA TRP A 111 13.93 5.05 -21.55
C TRP A 111 13.36 6.18 -22.40
N MET A 112 12.47 7.00 -21.85
CA MET A 112 11.77 8.04 -22.61
C MET A 112 12.39 9.43 -22.45
N ASN A 113 13.54 9.55 -21.79
CA ASN A 113 14.37 10.76 -21.65
C ASN A 113 13.62 12.02 -21.18
N GLN A 114 12.45 11.86 -20.55
CA GLN A 114 11.73 12.99 -19.95
C GLN A 114 10.78 12.48 -18.89
N ALA A 115 10.78 13.17 -17.80
CA ALA A 115 9.88 12.99 -16.68
C ALA A 115 8.41 13.28 -17.06
N GLN A 116 7.80 12.46 -17.89
CA GLN A 116 6.34 12.36 -17.94
C GLN A 116 5.87 11.61 -16.70
N SER A 117 6.45 11.99 -15.55
CA SER A 117 6.10 11.43 -14.28
C SER A 117 4.70 11.86 -13.91
N TYR A 118 3.88 10.89 -13.54
CA TYR A 118 2.56 11.15 -12.98
C TYR A 118 2.70 12.03 -11.73
N GLN A 119 1.95 13.13 -11.68
CA GLN A 119 1.90 13.99 -10.49
C GLN A 119 0.88 13.44 -9.52
N LYS A 120 1.34 13.03 -8.33
CA LYS A 120 0.47 12.53 -7.27
C LYS A 120 -0.13 13.68 -6.48
N ASN A 121 -1.42 13.56 -6.16
CA ASN A 121 -2.13 14.45 -5.23
C ASN A 121 -2.20 13.81 -3.84
N SER A 122 -1.09 13.24 -3.36
CA SER A 122 -1.09 12.43 -2.16
C SER A 122 -1.42 13.24 -0.90
N ASN A 123 -2.57 12.93 -0.31
CA ASN A 123 -2.92 13.37 1.05
C ASN A 123 -2.37 12.39 2.11
N HIS A 124 -1.47 11.48 1.74
CA HIS A 124 -0.89 10.43 2.59
C HIS A 124 -1.95 9.63 3.38
N ARG A 125 -3.06 9.33 2.71
CA ARG A 125 -4.08 8.41 3.21
C ARG A 125 -4.10 7.17 2.34
N ALA A 126 -4.05 6.00 2.95
CA ALA A 126 -3.90 4.72 2.26
C ALA A 126 -4.85 4.52 1.05
N LEU A 127 -6.12 4.95 1.16
CA LEU A 127 -7.07 4.85 0.05
C LEU A 127 -6.74 5.79 -1.10
N ASP A 128 -6.26 6.99 -0.81
CA ASP A 128 -5.88 7.97 -1.83
C ASP A 128 -4.57 7.52 -2.50
N ASP A 129 -3.62 6.99 -1.73
CA ASP A 129 -2.37 6.43 -2.25
C ASP A 129 -2.63 5.22 -3.17
N ILE A 130 -3.61 4.36 -2.84
CA ILE A 130 -4.05 3.26 -3.72
C ILE A 130 -4.62 3.80 -5.03
N LYS A 131 -5.49 4.81 -4.98
CA LYS A 131 -6.06 5.44 -6.19
C LYS A 131 -4.98 6.08 -7.06
N ASP A 132 -4.05 6.78 -6.43
CA ASP A 132 -2.91 7.40 -7.11
C ASP A 132 -2.03 6.34 -7.77
N SER A 133 -1.74 5.23 -7.11
CA SER A 133 -0.99 4.12 -7.69
C SER A 133 -1.69 3.52 -8.92
N ILE A 134 -3.01 3.34 -8.86
CA ILE A 134 -3.81 2.86 -9.99
C ILE A 134 -3.78 3.86 -11.16
N ASN A 135 -3.94 5.15 -10.87
CA ASN A 135 -3.94 6.19 -11.89
C ASN A 135 -2.55 6.38 -12.51
N GLU A 136 -1.51 6.29 -11.71
CA GLU A 136 -0.12 6.30 -12.15
C GLU A 136 0.15 5.13 -13.12
N LEU A 137 -0.25 3.92 -12.79
CA LEU A 137 -0.09 2.77 -13.67
C LEU A 137 -0.89 2.92 -14.97
N LYS A 138 -2.12 3.45 -14.91
CA LYS A 138 -2.93 3.77 -16.11
C LYS A 138 -2.25 4.81 -17.00
N HIS A 139 -1.65 5.84 -16.40
CA HIS A 139 -0.89 6.85 -17.12
C HIS A 139 0.28 6.24 -17.88
N TYR A 140 1.08 5.40 -17.20
CA TYR A 140 2.20 4.72 -17.84
C TYR A 140 1.77 3.72 -18.93
N LYS A 141 0.63 3.05 -18.74
CA LYS A 141 0.06 2.20 -19.79
C LYS A 141 -0.22 2.99 -21.06
N LYS A 142 -0.83 4.19 -20.95
CA LYS A 142 -1.09 5.07 -22.11
C LYS A 142 0.20 5.48 -22.79
N LEU A 143 1.20 5.90 -22.02
CA LEU A 143 2.49 6.31 -22.58
C LEU A 143 3.23 5.20 -23.34
N LEU A 144 3.04 3.94 -22.93
CA LEU A 144 3.79 2.82 -23.51
C LEU A 144 3.07 2.12 -24.65
N PHE A 145 1.74 2.17 -24.71
CA PHE A 145 0.94 1.31 -25.59
C PHE A 145 -0.18 2.01 -26.35
N GLU A 146 -0.47 3.26 -26.05
CA GLU A 146 -1.50 4.02 -26.78
C GLU A 146 -0.79 5.15 -27.54
N GLU A 147 -0.79 5.07 -28.89
CA GLU A 147 -0.35 6.13 -29.81
C GLU A 147 -1.37 7.27 -29.88
#